data_bdc51f62b30b7c3af487ca3f44151e52
#
_entry.id   bdc51f62b30b7c3af487ca3f44151e52
#
_cell.length_a   1.000
_cell.length_b   1.000
_cell.length_c   1.000
_cell.angle_alpha   90.00
_cell.angle_beta   90.00
_cell.angle_gamma   90.00
#
_symmetry.space_group_name_H-M   'P 1'
#
loop_
_entity.id
_entity.type
_entity.pdbx_description
1 polymer ?
#
loop_
_entity_poly.entity_id
_entity_poly.type
_entity_poly.pdbx_seq_one_letter_code
_entity_poly.pdbx_strand_id
1 'polypeptide(L)'
;MNKKTLGKIAAVVTVLAGTLIGYGTYGWGSMNGPVNSLKIDLSKPDALIVTRSLSTLPRDLLTVPLARDVLREDFLFYYEQTEDRLGLKGSLRRIAYEHELGWGDQLIRTVLDEPAEVAMWRDGDGSLMHYAIAVSRGKLARVLEEAGKVALKDSQLTIAGDLRVDGDKVTVYALNYAYQRTLLFAAHGERMVILSHPGMLYGEGKGSDSTAESTVVKLLTKDPARQKVFHEQFHFDKTAADGHSIAIKADFLSFGYQPFFGALQALRFDFSKGTWNSQVLLDAAKLPKEGYDSSALWAVLPYNPSGCFALPADWPAMQPVLKRIGAKSSEPVLPLATELHGPAAACWYGDSRLHTPVLVATRSSGSEAMLASLFAAAIRGGKEAQKTQGKHGEVRWSSTVTTALGETSPALAISGQTVVFSADGKLVDHVLAVKRKELPAAADRLPDAKHTVGLIAPASLARLIEQETFDTLPASSEPVLRGAVDQHMVPRLNALKKYPPYRMVLKSVPASGISWQPLEWQVAGK
;
A
#
# COMPACT_ATOMS: atom_id res chain seq x y z
N MET A 1 9.26 14.93 -24.64
CA MET A 1 8.18 14.46 -23.78
C MET A 1 7.77 15.59 -22.84
N ASN A 2 6.50 15.99 -22.85
CA ASN A 2 6.01 17.25 -22.30
C ASN A 2 6.10 17.28 -20.76
N LYS A 3 6.65 18.36 -20.16
CA LYS A 3 6.73 18.61 -18.70
C LYS A 3 5.40 18.39 -17.94
N LYS A 4 4.27 18.35 -18.65
CA LYS A 4 2.92 18.13 -18.14
C LYS A 4 2.59 16.66 -17.81
N THR A 5 3.36 15.69 -18.28
CA THR A 5 3.12 14.26 -17.99
C THR A 5 3.73 13.84 -16.65
N LEU A 6 4.73 14.56 -16.16
CA LEU A 6 5.48 14.25 -14.95
C LEU A 6 4.70 14.46 -13.63
N GLY A 7 3.74 15.40 -13.61
CA GLY A 7 2.93 15.68 -12.41
C GLY A 7 1.93 14.59 -12.02
N LYS A 8 1.76 13.58 -12.87
CA LYS A 8 0.60 12.69 -12.84
C LYS A 8 0.69 11.52 -11.86
N ILE A 9 1.88 11.08 -11.51
CA ILE A 9 2.09 9.77 -10.87
C ILE A 9 2.48 9.93 -9.41
N ALA A 10 3.04 11.07 -9.07
CA ALA A 10 3.51 11.37 -7.74
C ALA A 10 2.39 11.35 -6.67
N ALA A 11 1.11 11.59 -7.01
CA ALA A 11 0.02 11.59 -6.03
C ALA A 11 -0.13 10.25 -5.31
N VAL A 12 -0.08 9.15 -6.05
CA VAL A 12 -0.22 7.81 -5.45
C VAL A 12 1.01 7.41 -4.68
N VAL A 13 2.21 7.67 -5.21
CA VAL A 13 3.48 7.32 -4.53
C VAL A 13 3.70 8.17 -3.30
N THR A 14 3.20 9.39 -3.28
CA THR A 14 3.37 10.29 -2.15
C THR A 14 2.40 10.00 -1.02
N VAL A 15 1.16 9.65 -1.33
CA VAL A 15 0.26 9.04 -0.32
C VAL A 15 0.91 7.76 0.22
N LEU A 16 1.57 6.97 -0.63
CA LEU A 16 2.27 5.75 -0.27
C LEU A 16 3.55 6.01 0.53
N ALA A 17 4.42 6.91 0.08
CA ALA A 17 5.65 7.24 0.81
C ALA A 17 5.36 8.07 2.07
N GLY A 18 4.37 8.96 2.06
CA GLY A 18 3.95 9.72 3.23
C GLY A 18 3.30 8.85 4.31
N THR A 19 2.51 7.84 3.94
CA THR A 19 2.01 6.82 4.89
C THR A 19 3.12 5.90 5.36
N LEU A 20 4.08 5.52 4.52
CA LEU A 20 5.25 4.73 4.87
C LEU A 20 6.17 5.44 5.88
N ILE A 21 6.32 6.76 5.76
CA ILE A 21 7.24 7.56 6.58
C ILE A 21 6.53 8.18 7.79
N GLY A 22 5.28 8.62 7.64
CA GLY A 22 4.54 9.33 8.70
C GLY A 22 4.03 8.43 9.82
N TYR A 23 3.66 7.19 9.55
CA TYR A 23 3.19 6.24 10.57
C TYR A 23 4.32 5.53 11.32
N GLY A 24 5.53 5.42 10.76
CA GLY A 24 6.69 4.77 11.39
C GLY A 24 7.23 5.46 12.65
N THR A 25 6.70 6.63 13.04
CA THR A 25 7.25 7.42 14.16
C THR A 25 6.49 7.34 15.47
N TYR A 26 5.31 6.71 15.54
CA TYR A 26 4.43 6.79 16.72
C TYR A 26 4.17 5.48 17.49
N GLY A 27 4.95 4.43 17.32
CA GLY A 27 4.70 3.18 18.04
C GLY A 27 5.94 2.51 18.61
N TRP A 28 6.66 3.14 19.55
CA TRP A 28 7.85 2.54 20.14
C TRP A 28 7.60 2.07 21.57
N GLY A 29 7.15 0.81 21.68
CA GLY A 29 7.12 0.08 22.94
C GLY A 29 8.51 -0.43 23.32
N SER A 30 8.85 -0.38 24.61
CA SER A 30 10.12 -0.80 25.19
C SER A 30 10.34 -2.31 25.10
N MET A 31 11.47 -2.77 24.58
CA MET A 31 11.89 -4.18 24.61
C MET A 31 13.11 -4.36 25.51
N ASN A 32 12.86 -4.77 26.76
CA ASN A 32 13.82 -5.52 27.58
C ASN A 32 13.16 -6.89 27.86
N GLY A 33 13.12 -7.76 26.85
CA GLY A 33 12.58 -9.09 26.96
C GLY A 33 13.25 -10.04 25.99
N PRO A 34 13.00 -11.36 26.09
CA PRO A 34 13.46 -12.31 25.07
C PRO A 34 12.97 -11.85 23.71
N VAL A 35 13.80 -12.02 22.67
CA VAL A 35 13.45 -11.69 21.29
C VAL A 35 12.22 -12.51 20.91
N ASN A 36 11.06 -11.88 20.83
CA ASN A 36 9.85 -12.52 20.36
C ASN A 36 9.91 -12.62 18.83
N SER A 37 9.56 -13.78 18.28
CA SER A 37 9.37 -13.92 16.83
C SER A 37 8.30 -12.95 16.35
N LEU A 38 8.61 -12.22 15.30
CA LEU A 38 7.64 -11.31 14.65
C LEU A 38 6.61 -12.07 13.80
N LYS A 39 6.77 -13.40 13.65
CA LYS A 39 5.91 -14.26 12.79
C LYS A 39 5.78 -13.75 11.36
N ILE A 40 6.83 -13.13 10.84
CA ILE A 40 6.90 -12.58 9.49
C ILE A 40 7.40 -13.66 8.54
N ASP A 41 6.67 -13.89 7.44
CA ASP A 41 7.17 -14.71 6.32
C ASP A 41 8.11 -13.86 5.46
N LEU A 42 9.43 -14.02 5.64
CA LEU A 42 10.44 -13.26 4.90
C LEU A 42 10.39 -13.47 3.38
N SER A 43 9.77 -14.56 2.90
CA SER A 43 9.61 -14.78 1.45
C SER A 43 8.47 -13.96 0.83
N LYS A 44 7.60 -13.34 1.66
CA LYS A 44 6.39 -12.64 1.21
C LYS A 44 6.32 -11.19 1.68
N PRO A 45 7.18 -10.32 1.19
CA PRO A 45 7.13 -8.91 1.54
C PRO A 45 5.83 -8.22 1.10
N ASP A 46 5.41 -7.20 1.84
CA ASP A 46 4.26 -6.35 1.49
C ASP A 46 4.65 -5.25 0.51
N ALA A 47 5.92 -4.84 0.52
CA ALA A 47 6.48 -3.94 -0.48
C ALA A 47 7.92 -4.34 -0.81
N LEU A 48 8.33 -4.03 -2.03
CA LEU A 48 9.67 -4.28 -2.54
C LEU A 48 10.18 -3.07 -3.32
N ILE A 49 11.35 -2.58 -2.93
CA ILE A 49 12.10 -1.59 -3.69
C ILE A 49 13.30 -2.29 -4.32
N VAL A 50 13.42 -2.21 -5.64
CA VAL A 50 14.60 -2.61 -6.37
C VAL A 50 15.28 -1.36 -6.90
N THR A 51 16.51 -1.12 -6.52
CA THR A 51 17.24 0.10 -6.85
C THR A 51 18.66 -0.20 -7.30
N ARG A 52 19.16 0.60 -8.23
CA ARG A 52 20.58 0.57 -8.61
C ARG A 52 21.50 1.22 -7.57
N SER A 53 20.94 2.09 -6.72
CA SER A 53 21.68 2.76 -5.64
C SER A 53 20.70 3.34 -4.62
N LEU A 54 20.85 2.95 -3.36
CA LEU A 54 20.03 3.50 -2.26
C LEU A 54 20.30 4.99 -2.03
N SER A 55 21.53 5.47 -2.28
CA SER A 55 21.88 6.88 -2.08
C SER A 55 21.21 7.79 -3.12
N THR A 56 21.00 7.29 -4.34
CA THR A 56 20.37 8.06 -5.42
C THR A 56 18.85 7.97 -5.42
N LEU A 57 18.29 6.92 -4.82
CA LEU A 57 16.84 6.70 -4.76
C LEU A 57 16.06 7.92 -4.23
N PRO A 58 16.39 8.51 -3.05
CA PRO A 58 15.68 9.68 -2.55
C PRO A 58 15.81 10.89 -3.48
N ARG A 59 17.01 11.14 -4.00
CA ARG A 59 17.26 12.24 -4.94
C ARG A 59 16.43 12.09 -6.21
N ASP A 60 16.45 10.90 -6.81
CA ASP A 60 15.74 10.62 -8.06
C ASP A 60 14.22 10.62 -7.84
N LEU A 61 13.74 10.20 -6.67
CA LEU A 61 12.33 10.33 -6.25
C LEU A 61 11.91 11.80 -6.14
N LEU A 62 12.76 12.65 -5.58
CA LEU A 62 12.50 14.10 -5.46
C LEU A 62 12.57 14.86 -6.80
N THR A 63 13.07 14.24 -7.88
CA THR A 63 12.93 14.82 -9.24
C THR A 63 11.49 14.77 -9.74
N VAL A 64 10.64 13.96 -9.14
CA VAL A 64 9.21 13.89 -9.42
C VAL A 64 8.53 15.03 -8.68
N PRO A 65 7.87 16.00 -9.37
CA PRO A 65 7.37 17.23 -8.74
C PRO A 65 6.45 16.98 -7.54
N LEU A 66 5.51 16.05 -7.66
CA LEU A 66 4.59 15.76 -6.57
C LEU A 66 5.30 15.07 -5.38
N ALA A 67 6.21 14.12 -5.62
CA ALA A 67 7.01 13.52 -4.56
C ALA A 67 7.81 14.59 -3.83
N ARG A 68 8.45 15.50 -4.59
CA ARG A 68 9.16 16.64 -4.03
C ARG A 68 8.26 17.54 -3.19
N ASP A 69 7.09 17.92 -3.72
CA ASP A 69 6.19 18.88 -3.07
C ASP A 69 5.56 18.32 -1.79
N VAL A 70 5.43 16.99 -1.68
CA VAL A 70 4.86 16.32 -0.51
C VAL A 70 5.94 15.84 0.49
N LEU A 71 7.14 15.45 0.01
CA LEU A 71 8.19 14.87 0.86
C LEU A 71 9.26 15.89 1.31
N ARG A 72 9.34 17.05 0.64
CA ARG A 72 10.51 17.93 0.69
C ARG A 72 10.88 18.45 2.09
N GLU A 73 9.91 18.83 2.92
CA GLU A 73 10.24 19.49 4.18
C GLU A 73 10.57 18.53 5.32
N ASP A 74 9.84 17.40 5.41
CA ASP A 74 10.00 16.48 6.52
C ASP A 74 11.09 15.44 6.30
N PHE A 75 11.27 14.95 5.08
CA PHE A 75 12.23 13.88 4.81
C PHE A 75 13.67 14.39 4.84
N LEU A 76 13.96 15.52 4.17
CA LEU A 76 15.29 16.14 4.19
C LEU A 76 15.59 16.75 5.56
N PHE A 77 14.65 17.47 6.15
CA PHE A 77 14.79 18.10 7.46
C PHE A 77 14.92 17.06 8.58
N TYR A 78 14.13 15.99 8.52
CA TYR A 78 14.24 14.88 9.46
C TYR A 78 15.54 14.09 9.28
N TYR A 79 16.05 13.94 8.06
CA TYR A 79 17.34 13.31 7.76
C TYR A 79 18.52 14.21 8.14
N GLU A 80 18.40 15.53 7.96
CA GLU A 80 19.46 16.47 8.28
C GLU A 80 19.51 16.84 9.77
N GLN A 81 18.36 17.02 10.42
CA GLN A 81 18.30 17.38 11.85
C GLN A 81 18.33 16.18 12.80
N THR A 82 18.02 14.99 12.36
CA THR A 82 17.99 13.79 13.19
C THR A 82 19.14 12.84 12.88
N GLU A 83 20.33 13.34 12.64
CA GLU A 83 21.55 12.49 12.57
C GLU A 83 21.64 11.52 13.76
N ASP A 84 21.14 11.92 14.91
CA ASP A 84 21.11 11.10 16.13
C ASP A 84 19.92 10.14 16.27
N ARG A 85 18.76 10.39 15.65
CA ARG A 85 17.58 9.55 15.86
C ARG A 85 17.60 8.24 15.07
N LEU A 86 18.24 8.18 13.94
CA LEU A 86 18.49 6.90 13.29
C LEU A 86 19.63 6.14 13.94
N GLY A 87 20.53 6.82 14.66
CA GLY A 87 21.62 6.23 15.44
C GLY A 87 22.62 5.38 14.66
N LEU A 88 22.19 4.86 13.49
CA LEU A 88 22.96 3.92 12.69
C LEU A 88 24.21 4.55 12.07
N LYS A 89 24.07 5.74 11.44
CA LYS A 89 25.20 6.44 10.83
C LYS A 89 26.18 6.92 11.89
N GLY A 90 25.67 7.45 13.01
CA GLY A 90 26.46 7.85 14.18
C GLY A 90 27.17 6.66 14.81
N SER A 91 26.47 5.53 15.02
CA SER A 91 27.07 4.31 15.59
C SER A 91 28.13 3.70 14.67
N LEU A 92 27.89 3.63 13.35
CA LEU A 92 28.89 3.16 12.41
C LEU A 92 30.12 4.07 12.31
N ARG A 93 29.91 5.40 12.35
CA ARG A 93 31.01 6.37 12.40
C ARG A 93 31.80 6.28 13.70
N ARG A 94 31.13 6.10 14.84
CA ARG A 94 31.78 5.92 16.11
C ARG A 94 32.63 4.66 16.14
N ILE A 95 32.06 3.52 15.68
CA ILE A 95 32.79 2.25 15.56
C ILE A 95 34.02 2.43 14.64
N ALA A 96 33.83 3.06 13.47
CA ALA A 96 34.91 3.33 12.55
C ALA A 96 36.01 4.22 13.17
N TYR A 97 35.65 5.24 13.95
CA TYR A 97 36.57 6.15 14.64
C TYR A 97 37.31 5.47 15.80
N GLU A 98 36.57 4.79 16.70
CA GLU A 98 37.14 4.13 17.89
C GLU A 98 38.09 2.98 17.53
N HIS A 99 37.92 2.39 16.36
CA HIS A 99 38.77 1.29 15.88
C HIS A 99 39.70 1.70 14.73
N GLU A 100 39.91 3.03 14.55
CA GLU A 100 40.82 3.59 13.54
C GLU A 100 40.56 3.10 12.10
N LEU A 101 39.29 2.79 11.78
CA LEU A 101 38.87 2.35 10.45
C LEU A 101 38.78 3.57 9.50
N GLY A 102 39.91 4.02 8.95
CA GLY A 102 40.03 5.21 8.09
C GLY A 102 39.17 5.19 6.81
N TRP A 103 38.43 4.10 6.56
CA TRP A 103 37.55 3.90 5.42
C TRP A 103 36.04 3.88 5.81
N GLY A 104 35.69 4.14 7.07
CA GLY A 104 34.30 4.01 7.56
C GLY A 104 33.28 4.85 6.78
N ASP A 105 33.58 6.11 6.49
CA ASP A 105 32.70 6.98 5.67
C ASP A 105 32.63 6.51 4.22
N GLN A 106 33.72 5.99 3.67
CA GLN A 106 33.79 5.46 2.32
C GLN A 106 33.01 4.15 2.22
N LEU A 107 32.99 3.35 3.27
CA LEU A 107 32.19 2.14 3.38
C LEU A 107 30.70 2.44 3.35
N ILE A 108 30.23 3.35 4.19
CA ILE A 108 28.81 3.71 4.27
C ILE A 108 28.32 4.19 2.90
N ARG A 109 29.05 5.10 2.26
CA ARG A 109 28.74 5.57 0.89
C ARG A 109 28.72 4.41 -0.10
N THR A 110 29.69 3.56 0.01
CA THR A 110 29.92 2.44 -0.88
C THR A 110 28.78 1.41 -0.83
N VAL A 111 28.26 1.07 0.37
CA VAL A 111 27.11 0.18 0.55
C VAL A 111 25.82 0.83 0.01
N LEU A 112 25.67 2.13 0.21
CA LEU A 112 24.49 2.87 -0.24
C LEU A 112 24.47 3.13 -1.76
N ASP A 113 25.64 3.13 -2.42
CA ASP A 113 25.76 3.39 -3.88
C ASP A 113 25.64 2.14 -4.73
N GLU A 114 25.52 0.97 -4.12
CA GLU A 114 25.39 -0.30 -4.82
C GLU A 114 23.92 -0.68 -5.11
N PRO A 115 23.69 -1.58 -6.09
CA PRO A 115 22.38 -2.15 -6.32
C PRO A 115 21.86 -2.85 -5.07
N ALA A 116 20.60 -2.56 -4.74
CA ALA A 116 19.96 -3.10 -3.55
C ALA A 116 18.50 -3.46 -3.79
N GLU A 117 18.05 -4.42 -3.00
CA GLU A 117 16.66 -4.77 -2.84
C GLU A 117 16.26 -4.47 -1.39
N VAL A 118 15.18 -3.69 -1.20
CA VAL A 118 14.62 -3.41 0.11
C VAL A 118 13.23 -4.01 0.17
N ALA A 119 13.10 -5.10 0.89
CA ALA A 119 11.82 -5.74 1.15
C ALA A 119 11.25 -5.22 2.48
N MET A 120 9.95 -4.98 2.54
CA MET A 120 9.29 -4.42 3.72
C MET A 120 8.05 -5.23 4.09
N TRP A 121 7.80 -5.36 5.39
CA TRP A 121 6.65 -6.07 5.97
C TRP A 121 5.89 -5.18 6.93
N ARG A 122 4.60 -5.43 7.01
CA ARG A 122 3.72 -4.80 8.00
C ARG A 122 3.92 -5.43 9.38
N ASP A 123 3.72 -4.62 10.39
CA ASP A 123 3.53 -5.09 11.77
C ASP A 123 2.07 -5.47 12.04
N GLY A 124 1.77 -5.81 13.32
CA GLY A 124 0.43 -6.14 13.76
C GLY A 124 -0.61 -5.03 13.60
N ASP A 125 -0.17 -3.77 13.55
CA ASP A 125 -1.01 -2.58 13.37
C ASP A 125 -1.19 -2.22 11.88
N GLY A 126 -0.55 -2.99 10.97
CA GLY A 126 -0.66 -2.80 9.52
C GLY A 126 0.31 -1.78 8.93
N SER A 127 1.18 -1.18 9.73
CA SER A 127 2.21 -0.24 9.28
C SER A 127 3.41 -0.97 8.69
N LEU A 128 4.02 -0.47 7.62
CA LEU A 128 5.29 -0.99 7.10
C LEU A 128 6.43 -0.60 8.06
N MET A 129 6.80 -1.51 8.94
CA MET A 129 7.76 -1.25 10.02
C MET A 129 9.04 -2.07 9.87
N HIS A 130 8.94 -3.29 9.38
CA HIS A 130 10.07 -4.19 9.28
C HIS A 130 10.62 -4.22 7.86
N TYR A 131 11.96 -4.26 7.74
CA TYR A 131 12.59 -4.32 6.43
C TYR A 131 13.80 -5.25 6.40
N ALA A 132 14.09 -5.77 5.22
CA ALA A 132 15.33 -6.45 4.88
C ALA A 132 15.97 -5.72 3.69
N ILE A 133 17.28 -5.53 3.74
CA ILE A 133 18.07 -4.98 2.64
C ILE A 133 19.01 -6.06 2.16
N ALA A 134 18.91 -6.43 0.88
CA ALA A 134 19.87 -7.30 0.21
C ALA A 134 20.71 -6.47 -0.77
N VAL A 135 22.03 -6.52 -0.62
CA VAL A 135 22.99 -5.74 -1.40
C VAL A 135 23.96 -6.68 -2.10
N SER A 136 24.29 -6.40 -3.38
CA SER A 136 25.29 -7.15 -4.14
C SER A 136 26.59 -6.37 -4.21
N ARG A 137 27.71 -6.96 -3.75
CA ARG A 137 29.02 -6.32 -3.90
C ARG A 137 30.24 -7.19 -3.64
N GLY A 138 31.26 -7.07 -4.53
CA GLY A 138 32.54 -7.79 -4.44
C GLY A 138 33.56 -7.27 -3.42
N LYS A 139 33.41 -6.05 -2.88
CA LYS A 139 34.33 -5.49 -1.88
C LYS A 139 33.83 -5.56 -0.44
N LEU A 140 32.58 -5.93 -0.27
CA LEU A 140 31.90 -5.93 1.04
C LEU A 140 32.47 -7.01 1.99
N ALA A 141 32.88 -8.16 1.44
CA ALA A 141 33.46 -9.25 2.23
C ALA A 141 34.66 -8.79 3.08
N ARG A 142 35.55 -7.98 2.54
CA ARG A 142 36.70 -7.44 3.28
C ARG A 142 36.29 -6.56 4.45
N VAL A 143 35.25 -5.77 4.25
CA VAL A 143 34.73 -4.86 5.25
C VAL A 143 34.13 -5.64 6.42
N LEU A 144 33.46 -6.73 6.15
CA LEU A 144 32.83 -7.56 7.18
C LEU A 144 33.86 -8.44 7.92
N GLU A 145 34.94 -8.85 7.26
CA GLU A 145 36.06 -9.48 7.95
C GLU A 145 36.70 -8.50 8.97
N GLU A 146 36.86 -7.24 8.60
CA GLU A 146 37.35 -6.20 9.50
C GLU A 146 36.33 -5.91 10.63
N ALA A 147 35.03 -5.77 10.28
CA ALA A 147 33.96 -5.60 11.25
C ALA A 147 33.87 -6.79 12.21
N GLY A 148 34.08 -8.02 11.72
CA GLY A 148 34.13 -9.21 12.54
C GLY A 148 35.24 -9.19 13.58
N LYS A 149 36.41 -8.68 13.23
CA LYS A 149 37.53 -8.50 14.20
C LYS A 149 37.20 -7.43 15.25
N VAL A 150 36.44 -6.41 14.87
CA VAL A 150 36.01 -5.33 15.76
C VAL A 150 34.84 -5.75 16.64
N ALA A 151 33.91 -6.57 16.13
CA ALA A 151 32.72 -7.04 16.85
C ALA A 151 33.04 -7.66 18.23
N LEU A 152 34.21 -8.29 18.36
CA LEU A 152 34.65 -8.88 19.62
C LEU A 152 35.12 -7.84 20.67
N LYS A 153 35.31 -6.58 20.28
CA LYS A 153 35.82 -5.50 21.13
C LYS A 153 34.83 -4.37 21.38
N ASP A 154 33.76 -4.28 20.57
CA ASP A 154 32.76 -3.20 20.67
C ASP A 154 31.46 -3.70 21.33
N SER A 155 30.98 -2.95 22.34
CA SER A 155 29.73 -3.26 23.06
C SER A 155 28.47 -3.09 22.22
N GLN A 156 28.53 -2.37 21.11
CA GLN A 156 27.40 -2.15 20.19
C GLN A 156 27.33 -3.22 19.11
N LEU A 157 28.44 -3.91 18.80
CA LEU A 157 28.52 -4.94 17.79
C LEU A 157 28.77 -6.28 18.44
N THR A 158 27.86 -7.23 18.30
CA THR A 158 27.93 -8.57 18.90
C THR A 158 27.62 -9.65 17.88
N ILE A 159 28.05 -10.88 18.19
CA ILE A 159 27.67 -12.06 17.38
C ILE A 159 26.31 -12.55 17.85
N ALA A 160 25.34 -12.60 16.93
CA ALA A 160 23.98 -13.07 17.17
C ALA A 160 23.84 -14.58 16.94
N GLY A 161 24.61 -15.16 16.01
CA GLY A 161 24.56 -16.57 15.66
C GLY A 161 25.31 -16.88 14.36
N ASP A 162 25.07 -18.07 13.81
CA ASP A 162 25.69 -18.53 12.57
C ASP A 162 24.65 -19.16 11.65
N LEU A 163 24.85 -19.02 10.35
CA LEU A 163 24.08 -19.66 9.28
C LEU A 163 24.99 -20.58 8.46
N ARG A 164 24.42 -21.55 7.77
CA ARG A 164 25.13 -22.35 6.76
C ARG A 164 24.68 -21.96 5.37
N VAL A 165 25.58 -21.37 4.58
CA VAL A 165 25.33 -20.88 3.21
C VAL A 165 26.31 -21.57 2.27
N ASP A 166 25.81 -22.29 1.27
CA ASP A 166 26.61 -23.04 0.29
C ASP A 166 27.70 -23.94 0.90
N GLY A 167 27.46 -24.46 2.12
CA GLY A 167 28.41 -25.27 2.91
C GLY A 167 29.33 -24.46 3.83
N ASP A 168 29.43 -23.15 3.65
CA ASP A 168 30.24 -22.26 4.48
C ASP A 168 29.50 -21.84 5.75
N LYS A 169 30.25 -21.65 6.85
CA LYS A 169 29.73 -21.05 8.07
C LYS A 169 29.76 -19.53 7.95
N VAL A 170 28.60 -18.90 8.05
CA VAL A 170 28.41 -17.46 7.93
C VAL A 170 27.94 -16.90 9.26
N THR A 171 28.70 -15.98 9.84
CA THR A 171 28.35 -15.34 11.12
C THR A 171 27.31 -14.25 10.92
N VAL A 172 26.30 -14.25 11.78
CA VAL A 172 25.28 -13.19 11.88
C VAL A 172 25.72 -12.25 13.00
N TYR A 173 25.84 -10.98 12.65
CA TYR A 173 26.18 -9.91 13.59
C TYR A 173 24.93 -9.14 13.99
N ALA A 174 24.91 -8.67 15.25
CA ALA A 174 23.90 -7.76 15.79
C ALA A 174 24.53 -6.42 16.11
N LEU A 175 24.03 -5.35 15.51
CA LEU A 175 24.43 -3.96 15.78
C LEU A 175 23.36 -3.26 16.61
N ASN A 176 23.69 -2.95 17.87
CA ASN A 176 22.84 -2.17 18.77
C ASN A 176 23.13 -0.68 18.57
N TYR A 177 22.36 -0.01 17.70
CA TYR A 177 22.65 1.38 17.29
C TYR A 177 21.90 2.44 18.08
N ALA A 178 20.84 2.06 18.79
CA ALA A 178 20.11 2.93 19.71
C ALA A 178 19.44 2.08 20.80
N TYR A 179 18.89 2.74 21.83
CA TYR A 179 18.16 2.04 22.88
C TYR A 179 17.06 1.15 22.28
N GLN A 180 17.16 -0.14 22.53
CA GLN A 180 16.26 -1.19 22.02
C GLN A 180 16.16 -1.29 20.48
N ARG A 181 17.12 -0.79 19.74
CA ARG A 181 17.21 -0.91 18.29
C ARG A 181 18.42 -1.73 17.89
N THR A 182 18.16 -2.88 17.32
CA THR A 182 19.20 -3.81 16.89
C THR A 182 18.95 -4.20 15.43
N LEU A 183 19.96 -4.01 14.59
CA LEU A 183 19.99 -4.59 13.25
C LEU A 183 20.73 -5.91 13.29
N LEU A 184 20.28 -6.88 12.49
CA LEU A 184 21.09 -8.03 12.14
C LEU A 184 21.70 -7.84 10.77
N PHE A 185 22.92 -8.33 10.57
CA PHE A 185 23.50 -8.44 9.24
C PHE A 185 24.38 -9.66 9.11
N ALA A 186 24.38 -10.22 7.91
CA ALA A 186 25.22 -11.34 7.53
C ALA A 186 25.72 -11.13 6.09
N ALA A 187 26.93 -11.64 5.78
CA ALA A 187 27.45 -11.57 4.43
C ALA A 187 28.14 -12.86 4.02
N HIS A 188 28.00 -13.19 2.73
CA HIS A 188 28.64 -14.34 2.12
C HIS A 188 29.00 -14.00 0.65
N GLY A 189 30.28 -14.17 0.30
CA GLY A 189 30.79 -13.80 -1.02
C GLY A 189 30.56 -12.31 -1.35
N GLU A 190 29.79 -12.07 -2.40
CA GLU A 190 29.45 -10.72 -2.86
C GLU A 190 28.06 -10.24 -2.36
N ARG A 191 27.45 -10.93 -1.41
CA ARG A 191 26.12 -10.61 -0.92
C ARG A 191 26.14 -10.25 0.57
N MET A 192 25.33 -9.27 0.94
CA MET A 192 25.00 -8.94 2.32
C MET A 192 23.49 -8.80 2.48
N VAL A 193 22.99 -9.27 3.61
CA VAL A 193 21.61 -9.10 4.05
C VAL A 193 21.61 -8.37 5.39
N ILE A 194 20.77 -7.33 5.48
CA ILE A 194 20.53 -6.56 6.70
C ILE A 194 19.06 -6.75 7.05
N LEU A 195 18.75 -7.08 8.32
CA LEU A 195 17.38 -7.19 8.84
C LEU A 195 17.16 -6.12 9.91
N SER A 196 16.02 -5.45 9.86
CA SER A 196 15.69 -4.33 10.75
C SER A 196 15.42 -4.74 12.21
N HIS A 197 15.23 -6.03 12.48
CA HIS A 197 14.90 -6.52 13.81
C HIS A 197 15.34 -7.97 14.00
N PRO A 198 15.89 -8.34 15.18
CA PRO A 198 16.30 -9.74 15.46
C PRO A 198 15.17 -10.77 15.35
N GLY A 199 13.94 -10.41 15.72
CA GLY A 199 12.76 -11.27 15.62
C GLY A 199 12.32 -11.62 14.19
N MET A 200 12.97 -11.05 13.16
CA MET A 200 12.79 -11.46 11.76
C MET A 200 13.52 -12.78 11.45
N LEU A 201 14.58 -13.10 12.18
CA LEU A 201 15.39 -14.32 11.97
C LEU A 201 15.25 -15.31 13.11
N TYR A 202 15.16 -14.82 14.35
CA TYR A 202 15.13 -15.65 15.55
C TYR A 202 13.70 -15.75 16.11
N GLY A 203 13.27 -16.99 16.43
CA GLY A 203 11.99 -17.29 17.06
C GLY A 203 12.01 -17.13 18.59
N GLU A 204 10.92 -17.53 19.24
CA GLU A 204 10.84 -17.67 20.69
C GLU A 204 11.82 -18.78 21.12
N GLY A 205 12.87 -18.39 21.85
CA GLY A 205 13.98 -19.28 22.20
C GLY A 205 15.28 -18.86 21.51
N LYS A 206 16.34 -19.65 21.68
CA LYS A 206 17.67 -19.35 21.12
C LYS A 206 17.88 -19.86 19.68
N GLY A 207 16.85 -20.35 18.99
CA GLY A 207 16.93 -20.91 17.64
C GLY A 207 16.44 -19.93 16.57
N SER A 208 16.98 -20.04 15.35
CA SER A 208 16.44 -19.38 14.17
C SER A 208 15.12 -20.02 13.74
N ASP A 209 14.18 -19.21 13.22
CA ASP A 209 13.03 -19.74 12.49
C ASP A 209 13.53 -20.41 11.20
N SER A 210 13.23 -21.69 11.01
CA SER A 210 13.73 -22.48 9.87
C SER A 210 13.33 -21.88 8.51
N THR A 211 12.18 -21.25 8.42
CA THR A 211 11.69 -20.60 7.19
C THR A 211 12.42 -19.29 6.95
N ALA A 212 12.59 -18.47 7.99
CA ALA A 212 13.34 -17.22 7.91
C ALA A 212 14.82 -17.49 7.62
N GLU A 213 15.42 -18.48 8.28
CA GLU A 213 16.79 -18.91 7.99
C GLU A 213 16.96 -19.35 6.54
N SER A 214 16.07 -20.21 6.03
CA SER A 214 16.09 -20.66 4.64
C SER A 214 16.02 -19.47 3.66
N THR A 215 15.21 -18.46 3.96
CA THR A 215 15.09 -17.26 3.13
C THR A 215 16.37 -16.45 3.14
N VAL A 216 16.97 -16.20 4.30
CA VAL A 216 18.24 -15.45 4.41
C VAL A 216 19.38 -16.21 3.74
N VAL A 217 19.44 -17.54 3.89
CA VAL A 217 20.41 -18.40 3.21
C VAL A 217 20.29 -18.28 1.69
N LYS A 218 19.06 -18.32 1.14
CA LYS A 218 18.82 -18.10 -0.31
C LYS A 218 19.30 -16.72 -0.78
N LEU A 219 19.09 -15.67 0.01
CA LEU A 219 19.53 -14.32 -0.34
C LEU A 219 21.07 -14.18 -0.35
N LEU A 220 21.76 -14.98 0.47
CA LEU A 220 23.21 -14.97 0.63
C LEU A 220 23.95 -15.96 -0.28
N THR A 221 23.25 -16.91 -0.93
CA THR A 221 23.89 -17.90 -1.81
C THR A 221 24.63 -17.26 -2.98
N LYS A 222 25.62 -17.94 -3.55
CA LYS A 222 26.32 -17.53 -4.77
C LYS A 222 25.49 -17.76 -6.04
N ASP A 223 24.40 -18.53 -5.97
CA ASP A 223 23.51 -18.79 -7.10
C ASP A 223 22.51 -17.65 -7.34
N PRO A 224 22.66 -16.86 -8.44
CA PRO A 224 21.78 -15.71 -8.71
C PRO A 224 20.30 -16.09 -8.90
N ALA A 225 20.01 -17.33 -9.34
CA ALA A 225 18.63 -17.77 -9.51
C ALA A 225 17.91 -17.91 -8.18
N ARG A 226 18.63 -18.39 -7.16
CA ARG A 226 18.09 -18.56 -5.79
C ARG A 226 18.00 -17.27 -5.00
N GLN A 227 18.74 -16.22 -5.38
CA GLN A 227 18.75 -14.92 -4.70
C GLN A 227 17.46 -14.12 -4.89
N LYS A 228 16.62 -14.46 -5.89
CA LYS A 228 15.43 -13.69 -6.30
C LYS A 228 14.20 -13.97 -5.42
N VAL A 229 14.37 -14.28 -4.15
CA VAL A 229 13.28 -14.67 -3.23
C VAL A 229 12.22 -13.57 -3.12
N PHE A 230 12.61 -12.31 -3.01
CA PHE A 230 11.67 -11.19 -2.90
C PHE A 230 10.92 -10.91 -4.22
N HIS A 231 11.52 -11.30 -5.36
CA HIS A 231 10.93 -11.09 -6.67
C HIS A 231 9.76 -12.04 -6.94
N GLU A 232 9.74 -13.24 -6.33
CA GLU A 232 8.69 -14.24 -6.55
C GLU A 232 7.31 -13.68 -6.16
N GLN A 233 7.21 -12.97 -5.04
CA GLN A 233 5.95 -12.38 -4.56
C GLN A 233 5.37 -11.36 -5.54
N PHE A 234 6.22 -10.62 -6.25
CA PHE A 234 5.82 -9.56 -7.17
C PHE A 234 5.95 -9.95 -8.64
N HIS A 235 6.26 -11.20 -8.97
CA HIS A 235 6.46 -11.65 -10.36
C HIS A 235 7.39 -10.72 -11.15
N PHE A 236 8.52 -10.32 -10.55
CA PHE A 236 9.54 -9.54 -11.26
C PHE A 236 10.37 -10.42 -12.19
N ASP A 237 10.07 -10.39 -13.49
CA ASP A 237 10.82 -11.16 -14.49
C ASP A 237 12.18 -10.52 -14.82
N LYS A 238 12.26 -9.20 -14.72
CA LYS A 238 13.47 -8.42 -15.00
C LYS A 238 13.69 -7.40 -13.90
N THR A 239 14.93 -7.25 -13.46
CA THR A 239 15.33 -6.11 -12.65
C THR A 239 15.09 -4.83 -13.45
N ALA A 240 14.68 -3.74 -12.79
CA ALA A 240 14.69 -2.41 -13.40
C ALA A 240 16.15 -2.08 -13.73
N ALA A 241 16.57 -2.35 -14.96
CA ALA A 241 17.98 -2.35 -15.35
C ALA A 241 18.66 -0.99 -15.15
N ASP A 242 17.90 0.12 -15.30
CA ASP A 242 18.47 1.48 -15.37
C ASP A 242 17.88 2.47 -14.38
N GLY A 243 17.14 2.03 -13.34
CA GLY A 243 16.45 2.94 -12.44
C GLY A 243 16.07 2.34 -11.10
N HIS A 244 14.92 2.75 -10.64
CA HIS A 244 14.33 2.31 -9.39
C HIS A 244 12.94 1.75 -9.67
N SER A 245 12.57 0.66 -9.01
CA SER A 245 11.23 0.09 -9.01
C SER A 245 10.71 0.01 -7.59
N ILE A 246 9.49 0.46 -7.36
CA ILE A 246 8.78 0.30 -6.10
C ILE A 246 7.52 -0.48 -6.38
N ALA A 247 7.39 -1.68 -5.82
CA ALA A 247 6.18 -2.49 -5.88
C ALA A 247 5.55 -2.61 -4.50
N ILE A 248 4.22 -2.52 -4.45
CA ILE A 248 3.45 -2.56 -3.20
C ILE A 248 2.23 -3.43 -3.43
N LYS A 249 1.93 -4.33 -2.49
CA LYS A 249 0.71 -5.13 -2.53
C LYS A 249 -0.54 -4.25 -2.54
N ALA A 250 -1.52 -4.66 -3.32
CA ALA A 250 -2.78 -3.94 -3.44
C ALA A 250 -3.57 -3.91 -2.13
N ASP A 251 -3.47 -4.93 -1.29
CA ASP A 251 -4.15 -4.99 0.00
C ASP A 251 -3.68 -3.93 1.00
N PHE A 252 -2.44 -3.46 0.86
CA PHE A 252 -1.92 -2.33 1.64
C PHE A 252 -2.57 -1.01 1.22
N LEU A 253 -2.90 -0.86 -0.07
CA LEU A 253 -3.44 0.37 -0.65
C LEU A 253 -4.96 0.44 -0.66
N SER A 254 -5.62 -0.68 -0.44
CA SER A 254 -7.07 -0.82 -0.67
C SER A 254 -7.94 -0.38 0.51
N PHE A 255 -7.36 0.08 1.61
CA PHE A 255 -8.09 0.47 2.83
C PHE A 255 -9.12 -0.58 3.30
N GLY A 256 -8.80 -1.87 3.14
CA GLY A 256 -9.69 -2.98 3.47
C GLY A 256 -10.66 -3.39 2.36
N TYR A 257 -10.66 -2.71 1.21
CA TYR A 257 -11.51 -3.05 0.06
C TYR A 257 -10.92 -4.11 -0.87
N GLN A 258 -9.73 -4.65 -0.55
CA GLN A 258 -9.07 -5.67 -1.36
C GLN A 258 -9.94 -6.89 -1.71
N PRO A 259 -10.81 -7.41 -0.82
CA PRO A 259 -11.68 -8.53 -1.18
C PRO A 259 -12.59 -8.27 -2.37
N PHE A 260 -12.93 -7.00 -2.65
CA PHE A 260 -13.72 -6.64 -3.83
C PHE A 260 -12.92 -6.74 -5.14
N PHE A 261 -11.60 -6.61 -5.08
CA PHE A 261 -10.72 -6.44 -6.23
C PHE A 261 -9.60 -7.48 -6.23
N GLY A 262 -9.95 -8.74 -6.00
CA GLY A 262 -9.00 -9.83 -5.85
C GLY A 262 -8.11 -10.09 -7.07
N ALA A 263 -8.51 -9.65 -8.26
CA ALA A 263 -7.67 -9.70 -9.46
C ALA A 263 -6.46 -8.74 -9.39
N LEU A 264 -6.56 -7.61 -8.68
CA LEU A 264 -5.48 -6.66 -8.47
C LEU A 264 -4.58 -7.16 -7.34
N GLN A 265 -3.34 -7.53 -7.65
CA GLN A 265 -2.39 -8.10 -6.70
C GLN A 265 -1.42 -7.05 -6.15
N ALA A 266 -0.89 -6.17 -7.00
CA ALA A 266 0.10 -5.15 -6.63
C ALA A 266 0.09 -3.96 -7.59
N LEU A 267 0.69 -2.85 -7.14
CA LEU A 267 1.03 -1.68 -7.92
C LEU A 267 2.54 -1.56 -8.00
N ARG A 268 3.08 -1.16 -9.15
CA ARG A 268 4.50 -0.93 -9.39
C ARG A 268 4.72 0.43 -10.01
N PHE A 269 5.77 1.10 -9.56
CA PHE A 269 6.24 2.37 -10.07
C PHE A 269 7.71 2.24 -10.44
N ASP A 270 8.01 2.42 -11.72
CA ASP A 270 9.37 2.44 -12.24
C ASP A 270 9.77 3.88 -12.53
N PHE A 271 10.94 4.31 -12.06
CA PHE A 271 11.41 5.65 -12.33
C PHE A 271 12.93 5.73 -12.53
N SER A 272 13.33 6.59 -13.43
CA SER A 272 14.73 6.86 -13.79
C SER A 272 14.84 8.24 -14.38
N LYS A 273 15.76 9.06 -13.89
CA LYS A 273 16.12 10.37 -14.47
C LYS A 273 14.91 11.26 -14.80
N GLY A 274 13.93 11.30 -13.93
CA GLY A 274 12.73 12.13 -14.11
C GLY A 274 11.65 11.53 -15.02
N THR A 275 11.79 10.30 -15.46
CA THR A 275 10.72 9.55 -16.15
C THR A 275 10.04 8.59 -15.19
N TRP A 276 8.78 8.36 -15.45
CA TRP A 276 7.94 7.47 -14.64
C TRP A 276 7.05 6.59 -15.48
N ASN A 277 6.91 5.34 -15.03
CA ASN A 277 5.91 4.41 -15.52
C ASN A 277 5.22 3.76 -14.33
N SER A 278 3.93 3.49 -14.45
CA SER A 278 3.20 2.69 -13.47
C SER A 278 2.59 1.46 -14.12
N GLN A 279 2.49 0.41 -13.34
CA GLN A 279 1.95 -0.88 -13.76
C GLN A 279 1.09 -1.46 -12.65
N VAL A 280 0.15 -2.30 -13.01
CA VAL A 280 -0.65 -3.10 -12.08
C VAL A 280 -0.37 -4.58 -12.31
N LEU A 281 -0.23 -5.34 -11.25
CA LEU A 281 -0.10 -6.79 -11.28
C LEU A 281 -1.51 -7.39 -11.23
N LEU A 282 -1.91 -8.08 -12.30
CA LEU A 282 -3.23 -8.66 -12.42
C LEU A 282 -3.16 -10.18 -12.51
N ASP A 283 -4.09 -10.84 -11.82
CA ASP A 283 -4.33 -12.28 -11.89
C ASP A 283 -5.47 -12.56 -12.89
N ALA A 284 -5.13 -13.15 -14.05
CA ALA A 284 -6.09 -13.46 -15.09
C ALA A 284 -7.19 -14.45 -14.62
N ALA A 285 -6.87 -15.34 -13.68
CA ALA A 285 -7.85 -16.31 -13.17
C ALA A 285 -9.01 -15.67 -12.39
N LYS A 286 -8.82 -14.43 -11.92
CA LYS A 286 -9.80 -13.66 -11.17
C LYS A 286 -10.42 -12.51 -11.97
N LEU A 287 -10.06 -12.41 -13.25
CA LEU A 287 -10.69 -11.46 -14.17
C LEU A 287 -11.99 -12.03 -14.74
N PRO A 288 -12.97 -11.18 -15.08
CA PRO A 288 -14.16 -11.60 -15.81
C PRO A 288 -13.79 -12.25 -17.16
N LYS A 289 -14.42 -13.38 -17.51
CA LYS A 289 -14.15 -14.10 -18.77
C LYS A 289 -14.47 -13.26 -20.02
N GLU A 290 -15.39 -12.32 -19.91
CA GLU A 290 -15.86 -11.45 -20.99
C GLU A 290 -14.93 -10.25 -21.23
N GLY A 291 -13.79 -10.21 -20.53
CA GLY A 291 -12.88 -9.08 -20.55
C GLY A 291 -13.29 -7.98 -19.56
N TYR A 292 -12.52 -6.89 -19.56
CA TYR A 292 -12.75 -5.75 -18.68
C TYR A 292 -13.40 -4.60 -19.46
N ASP A 293 -14.58 -4.17 -19.02
CA ASP A 293 -15.29 -3.00 -19.54
C ASP A 293 -15.99 -2.27 -18.39
N SER A 294 -15.55 -1.07 -18.07
CA SER A 294 -16.09 -0.25 -16.97
C SER A 294 -17.10 0.81 -17.44
N SER A 295 -17.40 0.88 -18.72
CA SER A 295 -18.27 1.95 -19.29
C SER A 295 -19.65 2.02 -18.63
N ALA A 296 -20.27 0.88 -18.34
CA ALA A 296 -21.56 0.81 -17.67
C ALA A 296 -21.55 1.41 -16.26
N LEU A 297 -20.43 1.28 -15.53
CA LEU A 297 -20.27 1.90 -14.20
C LEU A 297 -20.14 3.42 -14.31
N TRP A 298 -19.29 3.90 -15.21
CA TRP A 298 -19.11 5.33 -15.42
C TRP A 298 -20.37 6.05 -15.90
N ALA A 299 -21.26 5.34 -16.59
CA ALA A 299 -22.55 5.87 -17.05
C ALA A 299 -23.56 6.11 -15.91
N VAL A 300 -23.35 5.53 -14.73
CA VAL A 300 -24.26 5.68 -13.58
C VAL A 300 -23.61 6.40 -12.39
N LEU A 301 -22.31 6.57 -12.40
CA LEU A 301 -21.57 7.29 -11.33
C LEU A 301 -21.69 8.81 -11.55
N PRO A 302 -21.93 9.59 -10.49
CA PRO A 302 -21.91 11.04 -10.58
C PRO A 302 -20.60 11.60 -11.09
N TYR A 303 -20.67 12.70 -11.81
CA TYR A 303 -19.51 13.44 -12.28
C TYR A 303 -18.67 14.00 -11.13
N ASN A 304 -17.36 14.16 -11.35
CA ASN A 304 -16.40 14.82 -10.46
C ASN A 304 -16.17 14.14 -9.10
N PRO A 305 -15.85 12.82 -9.06
CA PRO A 305 -15.45 12.18 -7.83
C PRO A 305 -14.12 12.74 -7.29
N SER A 306 -13.96 12.72 -5.96
CA SER A 306 -12.68 13.01 -5.28
C SER A 306 -11.66 11.89 -5.55
N GLY A 307 -12.13 10.66 -5.51
CA GLY A 307 -11.43 9.45 -5.91
C GLY A 307 -12.46 8.41 -6.31
N CYS A 308 -12.21 7.67 -7.37
CA CYS A 308 -13.10 6.62 -7.82
C CYS A 308 -12.32 5.56 -8.58
N PHE A 309 -12.57 4.30 -8.26
CA PHE A 309 -11.94 3.14 -8.90
C PHE A 309 -13.03 2.21 -9.39
N ALA A 310 -13.01 1.92 -10.68
CA ALA A 310 -13.84 0.89 -11.32
C ALA A 310 -12.90 -0.26 -11.70
N LEU A 311 -12.95 -1.36 -10.99
CA LEU A 311 -11.97 -2.43 -11.07
C LEU A 311 -12.65 -3.79 -11.28
N PRO A 312 -11.94 -4.78 -11.85
CA PRO A 312 -12.46 -6.14 -11.93
C PRO A 312 -12.77 -6.67 -10.53
N ALA A 313 -14.04 -7.02 -10.28
CA ALA A 313 -14.45 -7.58 -9.00
C ALA A 313 -14.34 -9.11 -9.00
N ASP A 314 -13.76 -9.65 -7.94
CA ASP A 314 -13.71 -11.09 -7.67
C ASP A 314 -14.91 -11.48 -6.81
N TRP A 315 -16.07 -11.63 -7.45
CA TRP A 315 -17.32 -11.95 -6.76
C TRP A 315 -17.27 -13.28 -6.00
N PRO A 316 -16.66 -14.37 -6.50
CA PRO A 316 -16.47 -15.60 -5.73
C PRO A 316 -15.66 -15.39 -4.45
N ALA A 317 -14.61 -14.59 -4.48
CA ALA A 317 -13.79 -14.30 -3.30
C ALA A 317 -14.52 -13.45 -2.24
N MET A 318 -15.59 -12.75 -2.61
CA MET A 318 -16.46 -12.03 -1.69
C MET A 318 -17.34 -12.93 -0.81
N GLN A 319 -17.58 -14.18 -1.23
CA GLN A 319 -18.50 -15.09 -0.54
C GLN A 319 -18.19 -15.28 0.97
N PRO A 320 -16.92 -15.43 1.43
CA PRO A 320 -16.60 -15.51 2.85
C PRO A 320 -16.93 -14.24 3.64
N VAL A 321 -16.78 -13.06 3.03
CA VAL A 321 -17.13 -11.77 3.64
C VAL A 321 -18.64 -11.65 3.81
N LEU A 322 -19.36 -11.96 2.75
CA LEU A 322 -20.83 -11.94 2.74
C LEU A 322 -21.43 -12.96 3.70
N LYS A 323 -20.84 -14.16 3.81
CA LYS A 323 -21.21 -15.16 4.82
C LYS A 323 -21.01 -14.64 6.24
N ARG A 324 -19.93 -13.90 6.52
CA ARG A 324 -19.70 -13.29 7.85
C ARG A 324 -20.74 -12.22 8.17
N ILE A 325 -21.13 -11.41 7.21
CA ILE A 325 -22.20 -10.42 7.35
C ILE A 325 -23.53 -11.16 7.58
N GLY A 326 -23.84 -12.13 6.74
CA GLY A 326 -25.09 -12.90 6.81
C GLY A 326 -25.16 -13.97 7.91
N ALA A 327 -24.03 -14.36 8.55
CA ALA A 327 -24.01 -15.38 9.61
C ALA A 327 -24.84 -14.98 10.85
N LYS A 328 -25.20 -13.72 10.94
CA LYS A 328 -26.08 -13.16 11.96
C LYS A 328 -27.55 -13.05 11.49
N SER A 329 -27.84 -13.44 10.25
CA SER A 329 -29.18 -13.48 9.67
C SER A 329 -29.82 -14.84 9.93
N SER A 330 -31.13 -14.87 10.12
CA SER A 330 -31.92 -16.10 10.20
C SER A 330 -32.10 -16.78 8.83
N GLU A 331 -31.78 -16.09 7.73
CA GLU A 331 -31.92 -16.61 6.39
C GLU A 331 -30.57 -17.02 5.80
N PRO A 332 -30.50 -18.14 5.02
CA PRO A 332 -29.28 -18.54 4.35
C PRO A 332 -28.87 -17.48 3.32
N VAL A 333 -27.64 -16.97 3.44
CA VAL A 333 -27.04 -16.11 2.42
C VAL A 333 -26.72 -16.99 1.21
N LEU A 334 -27.57 -16.93 0.19
CA LEU A 334 -27.35 -17.56 -1.10
C LEU A 334 -26.05 -17.03 -1.75
N PRO A 335 -25.44 -17.75 -2.69
CA PRO A 335 -24.17 -17.35 -3.30
C PRO A 335 -24.32 -16.06 -4.11
N LEU A 336 -24.05 -14.91 -3.48
CA LEU A 336 -24.10 -13.59 -4.12
C LEU A 336 -23.16 -13.52 -5.33
N ALA A 337 -22.12 -14.35 -5.34
CA ALA A 337 -21.19 -14.49 -6.45
C ALA A 337 -21.86 -14.88 -7.79
N THR A 338 -23.05 -15.48 -7.75
CA THR A 338 -23.79 -15.84 -8.97
C THR A 338 -24.75 -14.74 -9.44
N GLU A 339 -25.01 -13.77 -8.57
CA GLU A 339 -25.99 -12.71 -8.81
C GLU A 339 -25.34 -11.38 -9.20
N LEU A 340 -24.09 -11.17 -8.80
CA LEU A 340 -23.30 -10.01 -9.17
C LEU A 340 -22.25 -10.40 -10.21
N HIS A 341 -22.03 -9.54 -11.19
CA HIS A 341 -21.11 -9.81 -12.29
C HIS A 341 -20.43 -8.51 -12.78
N GLY A 342 -19.38 -8.68 -13.59
CA GLY A 342 -18.62 -7.58 -14.14
C GLY A 342 -17.79 -6.82 -13.10
N PRO A 343 -17.26 -5.65 -13.48
CA PRO A 343 -16.50 -4.80 -12.59
C PRO A 343 -17.37 -4.16 -11.50
N ALA A 344 -16.74 -3.72 -10.42
CA ALA A 344 -17.35 -2.91 -9.38
C ALA A 344 -16.64 -1.59 -9.24
N ALA A 345 -17.34 -0.57 -8.76
CA ALA A 345 -16.77 0.73 -8.47
C ALA A 345 -16.85 1.07 -6.98
N ALA A 346 -15.81 1.74 -6.48
CA ALA A 346 -15.77 2.38 -5.17
C ALA A 346 -15.39 3.84 -5.37
N CYS A 347 -16.26 4.78 -4.96
CA CYS A 347 -16.08 6.19 -5.24
C CYS A 347 -16.32 7.05 -4.00
N TRP A 348 -15.52 8.09 -3.86
CA TRP A 348 -15.60 9.14 -2.85
C TRP A 348 -15.90 10.48 -3.54
N TYR A 349 -16.71 11.29 -2.91
CA TYR A 349 -17.07 12.62 -3.37
C TYR A 349 -16.69 13.67 -2.32
N GLY A 350 -16.73 14.94 -2.66
CA GLY A 350 -16.30 16.01 -1.77
C GLY A 350 -17.13 16.16 -0.48
N ASP A 351 -18.32 15.59 -0.46
CA ASP A 351 -19.26 15.55 0.66
C ASP A 351 -19.32 14.17 1.36
N SER A 352 -18.53 13.20 0.89
CA SER A 352 -18.44 11.87 1.52
C SER A 352 -17.42 11.86 2.65
N ARG A 353 -17.37 10.73 3.40
CA ARG A 353 -16.31 10.40 4.34
C ARG A 353 -15.41 9.32 3.74
N LEU A 354 -14.16 9.20 4.20
CA LEU A 354 -13.27 8.12 3.74
C LEU A 354 -13.85 6.73 4.01
N HIS A 355 -14.57 6.58 5.12
CA HIS A 355 -15.21 5.32 5.50
C HIS A 355 -16.61 5.11 4.90
N THR A 356 -17.13 6.05 4.10
CA THR A 356 -18.46 5.96 3.47
C THR A 356 -18.42 6.13 1.95
N PRO A 357 -17.61 5.33 1.22
CA PRO A 357 -17.66 5.38 -0.23
C PRO A 357 -19.02 4.91 -0.76
N VAL A 358 -19.37 5.33 -1.96
CA VAL A 358 -20.43 4.67 -2.70
C VAL A 358 -19.84 3.50 -3.49
N LEU A 359 -20.48 2.33 -3.34
CA LEU A 359 -20.14 1.10 -4.05
C LEU A 359 -21.20 0.85 -5.13
N VAL A 360 -20.76 0.58 -6.35
CA VAL A 360 -21.66 0.29 -7.49
C VAL A 360 -21.24 -1.02 -8.13
N ALA A 361 -22.22 -1.87 -8.42
CA ALA A 361 -22.03 -3.15 -9.08
C ALA A 361 -23.17 -3.44 -10.07
N THR A 362 -22.97 -4.44 -10.92
CA THR A 362 -23.99 -4.96 -11.83
C THR A 362 -24.56 -6.27 -11.28
N ARG A 363 -25.88 -6.46 -11.39
CA ARG A 363 -26.59 -7.65 -10.93
C ARG A 363 -27.32 -8.37 -12.05
N SER A 364 -27.57 -9.67 -11.85
CA SER A 364 -28.57 -10.44 -12.58
C SER A 364 -29.99 -10.12 -12.09
N SER A 365 -31.00 -10.49 -12.88
CA SER A 365 -32.40 -10.39 -12.45
C SER A 365 -32.70 -11.39 -11.33
N GLY A 366 -33.51 -11.00 -10.33
CA GLY A 366 -33.95 -11.89 -9.24
C GLY A 366 -33.19 -11.78 -7.91
N SER A 367 -32.10 -11.01 -7.84
CA SER A 367 -31.27 -10.85 -6.63
C SER A 367 -31.83 -9.91 -5.55
N GLU A 368 -33.03 -9.31 -5.75
CA GLU A 368 -33.56 -8.27 -4.86
C GLU A 368 -33.74 -8.74 -3.40
N ALA A 369 -34.38 -9.87 -3.18
CA ALA A 369 -34.66 -10.40 -1.84
C ALA A 369 -33.35 -10.70 -1.08
N MET A 370 -32.36 -11.26 -1.76
CA MET A 370 -31.06 -11.57 -1.19
C MET A 370 -30.28 -10.30 -0.81
N LEU A 371 -30.26 -9.30 -1.68
CA LEU A 371 -29.61 -8.01 -1.41
C LEU A 371 -30.30 -7.27 -0.25
N ALA A 372 -31.62 -7.33 -0.16
CA ALA A 372 -32.38 -6.80 0.98
C ALA A 372 -32.00 -7.49 2.30
N SER A 373 -31.90 -8.83 2.28
CA SER A 373 -31.49 -9.63 3.44
C SER A 373 -30.06 -9.32 3.89
N LEU A 374 -29.12 -9.17 2.94
CA LEU A 374 -27.75 -8.76 3.24
C LEU A 374 -27.69 -7.36 3.82
N PHE A 375 -28.44 -6.42 3.28
CA PHE A 375 -28.52 -5.07 3.82
C PHE A 375 -29.04 -5.08 5.25
N ALA A 376 -30.16 -5.77 5.51
CA ALA A 376 -30.71 -5.91 6.87
C ALA A 376 -29.71 -6.54 7.85
N ALA A 377 -28.95 -7.55 7.40
CA ALA A 377 -27.89 -8.16 8.21
C ALA A 377 -26.70 -7.20 8.47
N ALA A 378 -26.32 -6.40 7.48
CA ALA A 378 -25.22 -5.44 7.60
C ALA A 378 -25.53 -4.28 8.56
N ILE A 379 -26.78 -3.81 8.61
CA ILE A 379 -27.24 -2.72 9.49
C ILE A 379 -27.66 -3.18 10.90
N ARG A 380 -27.35 -4.40 11.28
CA ARG A 380 -27.79 -4.99 12.56
C ARG A 380 -27.39 -4.10 13.75
N GLY A 381 -28.36 -3.74 14.56
CA GLY A 381 -28.22 -2.77 15.66
C GLY A 381 -28.67 -1.34 15.29
N GLY A 382 -29.01 -1.11 14.02
CA GLY A 382 -29.68 0.10 13.55
C GLY A 382 -31.21 0.01 13.68
N LYS A 383 -31.90 1.05 13.19
CA LYS A 383 -33.33 1.04 13.01
C LYS A 383 -33.71 0.05 11.92
N GLU A 384 -34.95 -0.47 11.97
CA GLU A 384 -35.45 -1.35 10.92
C GLU A 384 -35.31 -0.72 9.53
N ALA A 385 -34.93 -1.55 8.55
CA ALA A 385 -34.74 -1.09 7.18
C ALA A 385 -36.06 -0.66 6.55
N GLN A 386 -36.14 0.57 6.10
CA GLN A 386 -37.29 1.12 5.40
C GLN A 386 -37.12 0.88 3.90
N LYS A 387 -38.08 0.19 3.28
CA LYS A 387 -38.16 0.00 1.83
C LYS A 387 -38.99 1.11 1.20
N THR A 388 -38.44 1.76 0.18
CA THR A 388 -39.15 2.73 -0.65
C THR A 388 -39.06 2.33 -2.11
N GLN A 389 -40.11 2.61 -2.89
CA GLN A 389 -40.12 2.37 -4.33
C GLN A 389 -40.25 3.69 -5.08
N GLY A 390 -39.30 3.94 -5.97
CA GLY A 390 -39.28 5.15 -6.78
C GLY A 390 -40.18 5.07 -8.00
N LYS A 391 -40.46 6.22 -8.61
CA LYS A 391 -41.36 6.34 -9.78
C LYS A 391 -40.82 5.67 -11.05
N HIS A 392 -39.50 5.43 -11.13
CA HIS A 392 -38.85 4.83 -12.29
C HIS A 392 -38.52 3.34 -12.07
N GLY A 393 -39.16 2.69 -11.09
CA GLY A 393 -38.98 1.27 -10.79
C GLY A 393 -37.73 0.97 -9.95
N GLU A 394 -37.06 1.99 -9.40
CA GLU A 394 -35.99 1.80 -8.44
C GLU A 394 -36.55 1.36 -7.08
N VAL A 395 -35.84 0.45 -6.42
CA VAL A 395 -36.13 0.02 -5.05
C VAL A 395 -34.97 0.45 -4.16
N ARG A 396 -35.27 1.07 -3.02
CA ARG A 396 -34.29 1.57 -2.07
C ARG A 396 -34.61 1.10 -0.65
N TRP A 397 -33.63 0.57 0.03
CA TRP A 397 -33.65 0.29 1.47
C TRP A 397 -32.74 1.28 2.18
N SER A 398 -33.17 1.78 3.30
CA SER A 398 -32.39 2.69 4.16
C SER A 398 -32.64 2.44 5.62
N SER A 399 -31.67 2.79 6.43
CA SER A 399 -31.74 2.71 7.89
C SER A 399 -30.94 3.85 8.51
N THR A 400 -31.02 3.97 9.83
CA THR A 400 -30.15 4.83 10.63
C THR A 400 -29.35 3.97 11.58
N VAL A 401 -28.03 4.13 11.59
CA VAL A 401 -27.10 3.35 12.41
C VAL A 401 -26.21 4.31 13.19
N THR A 402 -26.12 4.12 14.50
CA THR A 402 -25.15 4.85 15.33
C THR A 402 -23.83 4.08 15.36
N THR A 403 -22.75 4.73 14.99
CA THR A 403 -21.38 4.20 14.97
C THR A 403 -20.50 4.98 15.95
N ALA A 404 -19.26 4.51 16.16
CA ALA A 404 -18.27 5.26 16.93
C ALA A 404 -17.93 6.63 16.30
N LEU A 405 -18.18 6.79 14.99
CA LEU A 405 -17.94 8.03 14.24
C LEU A 405 -19.20 8.90 14.10
N GLY A 406 -20.27 8.57 14.82
CA GLY A 406 -21.55 9.28 14.78
C GLY A 406 -22.68 8.50 14.12
N GLU A 407 -23.79 9.18 13.87
CA GLU A 407 -24.95 8.61 13.19
C GLU A 407 -24.73 8.58 11.68
N THR A 408 -25.02 7.45 11.06
CA THR A 408 -24.95 7.24 9.61
C THR A 408 -26.30 6.78 9.07
N SER A 409 -26.55 7.04 7.80
CA SER A 409 -27.80 6.67 7.11
C SER A 409 -27.50 5.72 5.95
N PRO A 410 -27.08 4.46 6.22
CA PRO A 410 -26.77 3.53 5.15
C PRO A 410 -27.98 3.31 4.25
N ALA A 411 -27.71 3.16 2.95
CA ALA A 411 -28.70 2.83 1.97
C ALA A 411 -28.18 1.82 0.94
N LEU A 412 -29.08 0.96 0.47
CA LEU A 412 -28.92 0.08 -0.68
C LEU A 412 -30.00 0.45 -1.68
N ALA A 413 -29.66 0.54 -2.95
CA ALA A 413 -30.65 0.74 -4.00
C ALA A 413 -30.41 -0.21 -5.19
N ILE A 414 -31.50 -0.56 -5.85
CA ILE A 414 -31.54 -1.32 -7.08
C ILE A 414 -32.29 -0.50 -8.13
N SER A 415 -31.68 -0.31 -9.30
CA SER A 415 -32.31 0.32 -10.45
C SER A 415 -31.91 -0.42 -11.73
N GLY A 416 -32.81 -1.22 -12.26
CA GLY A 416 -32.54 -2.18 -13.35
C GLY A 416 -31.43 -3.17 -12.91
N GLN A 417 -30.36 -3.24 -13.68
CA GLN A 417 -29.21 -4.10 -13.37
C GLN A 417 -28.19 -3.46 -12.41
N THR A 418 -28.36 -2.20 -12.02
CA THR A 418 -27.42 -1.50 -11.16
C THR A 418 -27.78 -1.72 -9.70
N VAL A 419 -26.78 -2.11 -8.89
CA VAL A 419 -26.83 -2.15 -7.42
C VAL A 419 -25.92 -1.07 -6.88
N VAL A 420 -26.42 -0.29 -5.94
CA VAL A 420 -25.70 0.80 -5.30
C VAL A 420 -25.79 0.66 -3.79
N PHE A 421 -24.67 0.78 -3.10
CA PHE A 421 -24.60 0.78 -1.65
C PHE A 421 -23.70 1.90 -1.15
N SER A 422 -24.10 2.56 -0.06
CA SER A 422 -23.22 3.42 0.73
C SER A 422 -23.67 3.44 2.19
N ALA A 423 -22.74 3.65 3.13
CA ALA A 423 -23.07 4.00 4.49
C ALA A 423 -23.62 5.44 4.62
N ASP A 424 -23.49 6.27 3.57
CA ASP A 424 -24.17 7.55 3.40
C ASP A 424 -25.22 7.46 2.28
N GLY A 425 -26.49 7.44 2.65
CA GLY A 425 -27.60 7.31 1.71
C GLY A 425 -27.72 8.44 0.70
N LYS A 426 -27.16 9.63 0.97
CA LYS A 426 -27.13 10.74 0.00
C LYS A 426 -26.32 10.37 -1.26
N LEU A 427 -25.23 9.62 -1.10
CA LEU A 427 -24.43 9.16 -2.23
C LEU A 427 -25.18 8.17 -3.10
N VAL A 428 -26.02 7.31 -2.49
CA VAL A 428 -26.93 6.41 -3.23
C VAL A 428 -27.94 7.24 -4.03
N ASP A 429 -28.52 8.27 -3.41
CA ASP A 429 -29.49 9.14 -4.06
C ASP A 429 -28.87 9.92 -5.24
N HIS A 430 -27.58 10.32 -5.14
CA HIS A 430 -26.85 10.94 -6.27
C HIS A 430 -26.69 9.98 -7.45
N VAL A 431 -26.36 8.70 -7.22
CA VAL A 431 -26.27 7.71 -8.29
C VAL A 431 -27.65 7.48 -8.95
N LEU A 432 -28.71 7.40 -8.15
CA LEU A 432 -30.08 7.31 -8.68
C LEU A 432 -30.46 8.55 -9.50
N ALA A 433 -30.05 9.74 -9.07
CA ALA A 433 -30.28 10.98 -9.81
C ALA A 433 -29.56 11.00 -11.18
N VAL A 434 -28.34 10.45 -11.26
CA VAL A 434 -27.64 10.25 -12.55
C VAL A 434 -28.45 9.31 -13.44
N LYS A 435 -28.95 8.19 -12.91
CA LYS A 435 -29.78 7.26 -13.70
C LYS A 435 -31.06 7.90 -14.21
N ARG A 436 -31.64 8.82 -13.46
CA ARG A 436 -32.80 9.61 -13.89
C ARG A 436 -32.44 10.79 -14.80
N LYS A 437 -31.14 11.00 -15.12
CA LYS A 437 -30.61 12.14 -15.90
C LYS A 437 -30.84 13.51 -15.24
N GLU A 438 -30.98 13.52 -13.92
CA GLU A 438 -31.08 14.74 -13.10
C GLU A 438 -29.69 15.32 -12.76
N LEU A 439 -28.67 14.46 -12.75
CA LEU A 439 -27.27 14.81 -12.58
C LEU A 439 -26.42 14.27 -13.73
N PRO A 440 -25.29 14.94 -14.07
CA PRO A 440 -24.39 14.47 -15.11
C PRO A 440 -23.64 13.19 -14.66
N ALA A 441 -23.42 12.29 -15.60
CA ALA A 441 -22.62 11.09 -15.38
C ALA A 441 -21.11 11.36 -15.52
N ALA A 442 -20.29 10.57 -14.86
CA ALA A 442 -18.85 10.61 -15.07
C ALA A 442 -18.48 10.29 -16.52
N ALA A 443 -19.20 9.37 -17.16
CA ALA A 443 -19.02 9.00 -18.57
C ALA A 443 -19.14 10.19 -19.53
N ASP A 444 -19.93 11.23 -19.21
CA ASP A 444 -20.14 12.40 -20.08
C ASP A 444 -18.83 13.17 -20.33
N ARG A 445 -17.82 12.95 -19.51
CA ARG A 445 -16.52 13.63 -19.56
C ARG A 445 -15.34 12.67 -19.76
N LEU A 446 -15.59 11.39 -19.97
CA LEU A 446 -14.55 10.38 -20.15
C LEU A 446 -14.44 9.99 -21.62
N PRO A 447 -13.36 10.37 -22.32
CA PRO A 447 -13.16 10.01 -23.72
C PRO A 447 -12.96 8.49 -23.94
N ASP A 448 -12.58 7.75 -22.90
CA ASP A 448 -12.38 6.29 -22.95
C ASP A 448 -12.90 5.66 -21.65
N ALA A 449 -14.23 5.64 -21.49
CA ALA A 449 -14.86 5.08 -20.30
C ALA A 449 -14.61 3.56 -20.16
N LYS A 450 -14.49 2.85 -21.27
CA LYS A 450 -14.25 1.39 -21.30
C LYS A 450 -12.98 0.99 -20.56
N HIS A 451 -11.87 1.67 -20.82
CA HIS A 451 -10.56 1.35 -20.28
C HIS A 451 -10.18 2.21 -19.07
N THR A 452 -11.04 3.12 -18.64
CA THR A 452 -10.79 3.95 -17.46
C THR A 452 -11.03 3.12 -16.20
N VAL A 453 -9.97 2.87 -15.41
CA VAL A 453 -10.04 2.10 -14.15
C VAL A 453 -10.10 3.00 -12.92
N GLY A 454 -9.86 4.29 -13.07
CA GLY A 454 -9.94 5.21 -11.95
C GLY A 454 -9.89 6.67 -12.33
N LEU A 455 -10.46 7.48 -11.43
CA LEU A 455 -10.40 8.95 -11.42
C LEU A 455 -9.88 9.39 -10.05
N ILE A 456 -8.97 10.35 -10.04
CA ILE A 456 -8.47 10.97 -8.82
C ILE A 456 -8.44 12.48 -9.03
N ALA A 457 -9.12 13.22 -8.16
CA ALA A 457 -9.08 14.67 -8.07
C ALA A 457 -8.28 15.08 -6.82
N PRO A 458 -6.95 15.32 -6.95
CA PRO A 458 -6.07 15.50 -5.78
C PRO A 458 -6.54 16.63 -4.85
N ALA A 459 -7.05 17.72 -5.39
CA ALA A 459 -7.56 18.84 -4.59
C ALA A 459 -8.79 18.47 -3.74
N SER A 460 -9.70 17.67 -4.28
CA SER A 460 -10.89 17.21 -3.57
C SER A 460 -10.54 16.12 -2.56
N LEU A 461 -9.67 15.19 -2.96
CA LEU A 461 -9.18 14.11 -2.08
C LEU A 461 -8.42 14.68 -0.87
N ALA A 462 -7.56 15.68 -1.09
CA ALA A 462 -6.83 16.34 -0.01
C ALA A 462 -7.77 16.98 1.01
N ARG A 463 -8.85 17.64 0.56
CA ARG A 463 -9.86 18.20 1.48
C ARG A 463 -10.60 17.13 2.26
N LEU A 464 -10.95 16.03 1.59
CA LEU A 464 -11.61 14.89 2.23
C LEU A 464 -10.74 14.27 3.34
N ILE A 465 -9.45 14.06 3.07
CA ILE A 465 -8.48 13.55 4.06
C ILE A 465 -8.31 14.52 5.21
N GLU A 466 -8.17 15.82 4.93
CA GLU A 466 -8.02 16.88 5.94
C GLU A 466 -9.22 16.90 6.89
N GLN A 467 -10.44 16.92 6.34
CA GLN A 467 -11.67 16.91 7.11
C GLN A 467 -11.79 15.64 7.97
N GLU A 468 -11.61 14.46 7.38
CA GLU A 468 -11.71 13.19 8.11
C GLU A 468 -10.71 13.13 9.27
N THR A 469 -9.48 13.61 9.05
CA THR A 469 -8.45 13.63 10.10
C THR A 469 -8.86 14.51 11.27
N PHE A 470 -9.30 15.74 11.02
CA PHE A 470 -9.71 16.63 12.10
C PHE A 470 -10.97 16.16 12.84
N ASP A 471 -11.91 15.55 12.13
CA ASP A 471 -13.15 15.05 12.72
C ASP A 471 -12.95 13.78 13.58
N THR A 472 -11.85 13.04 13.35
CA THR A 472 -11.53 11.80 14.09
C THR A 472 -10.54 11.99 15.23
N LEU A 473 -10.01 13.20 15.44
CA LEU A 473 -9.07 13.47 16.54
C LEU A 473 -9.72 13.25 17.90
N PRO A 474 -9.08 12.50 18.82
CA PRO A 474 -9.59 12.30 20.17
C PRO A 474 -9.64 13.64 20.94
N ALA A 475 -10.75 13.94 21.58
CA ALA A 475 -10.96 15.19 22.33
C ALA A 475 -9.90 15.42 23.44
N SER A 476 -9.43 14.35 24.09
CA SER A 476 -8.42 14.42 25.15
C SER A 476 -7.02 14.85 24.69
N SER A 477 -6.67 14.56 23.44
CA SER A 477 -5.35 14.86 22.86
C SER A 477 -5.43 15.82 21.66
N GLU A 478 -6.63 16.36 21.39
CA GLU A 478 -6.91 17.20 20.22
C GLU A 478 -5.91 18.36 20.04
N PRO A 479 -5.58 19.19 21.05
CA PRO A 479 -4.69 20.33 20.83
C PRO A 479 -3.30 19.93 20.34
N VAL A 480 -2.73 18.85 20.89
CA VAL A 480 -1.38 18.38 20.51
C VAL A 480 -1.41 17.73 19.14
N LEU A 481 -2.38 16.85 18.90
CA LEU A 481 -2.52 16.16 17.62
C LEU A 481 -2.90 17.12 16.50
N ARG A 482 -3.79 18.10 16.77
CA ARG A 482 -4.14 19.14 15.82
C ARG A 482 -2.91 19.95 15.42
N GLY A 483 -2.09 20.38 16.37
CA GLY A 483 -0.84 21.09 16.10
C GLY A 483 0.12 20.25 15.21
N ALA A 484 0.26 18.95 15.48
CA ALA A 484 1.06 18.06 14.65
C ALA A 484 0.48 17.90 13.23
N VAL A 485 -0.84 17.77 13.10
CA VAL A 485 -1.52 17.69 11.80
C VAL A 485 -1.34 18.99 11.01
N ASP A 486 -1.55 20.15 11.64
CA ASP A 486 -1.37 21.46 11.02
C ASP A 486 0.07 21.68 10.55
N GLN A 487 1.04 21.25 11.33
CA GLN A 487 2.46 21.43 11.02
C GLN A 487 2.96 20.46 9.95
N HIS A 488 2.52 19.20 9.98
CA HIS A 488 3.15 18.15 9.17
C HIS A 488 2.25 17.62 8.02
N MET A 489 0.93 17.57 8.19
CA MET A 489 0.04 17.00 7.19
C MET A 489 -0.60 18.05 6.29
N VAL A 490 -1.09 19.15 6.86
CA VAL A 490 -1.80 20.18 6.10
C VAL A 490 -0.96 20.80 4.97
N PRO A 491 0.35 21.09 5.15
CA PRO A 491 1.20 21.57 4.05
C PRO A 491 1.28 20.59 2.88
N ARG A 492 1.35 19.29 3.17
CA ARG A 492 1.37 18.22 2.16
C ARG A 492 0.04 18.14 1.41
N LEU A 493 -1.09 18.19 2.12
CA LEU A 493 -2.41 18.24 1.50
C LEU A 493 -2.59 19.49 0.63
N ASN A 494 -2.06 20.63 1.06
CA ASN A 494 -2.07 21.86 0.27
C ASN A 494 -1.22 21.74 -1.01
N ALA A 495 -0.13 20.99 -0.98
CA ALA A 495 0.64 20.67 -2.17
C ALA A 495 -0.19 19.82 -3.16
N LEU A 496 -0.96 18.85 -2.69
CA LEU A 496 -1.87 18.04 -3.51
C LEU A 496 -2.95 18.89 -4.21
N LYS A 497 -3.45 19.93 -3.54
CA LYS A 497 -4.51 20.82 -4.09
C LYS A 497 -4.10 21.54 -5.38
N LYS A 498 -2.81 21.59 -5.70
CA LYS A 498 -2.28 22.25 -6.93
C LYS A 498 -2.35 21.36 -8.17
N TYR A 499 -2.59 20.09 -8.03
CA TYR A 499 -2.56 19.14 -9.13
C TYR A 499 -3.93 18.97 -9.78
N PRO A 500 -3.98 18.84 -11.12
CA PRO A 500 -5.24 18.64 -11.84
C PRO A 500 -5.80 17.23 -11.57
N PRO A 501 -7.09 17.00 -11.82
CA PRO A 501 -7.66 15.67 -11.81
C PRO A 501 -7.00 14.76 -12.84
N TYR A 502 -6.87 13.47 -12.48
CA TYR A 502 -6.29 12.44 -13.33
C TYR A 502 -7.26 11.29 -13.53
N ARG A 503 -7.19 10.70 -14.72
CA ARG A 503 -7.76 9.39 -15.00
C ARG A 503 -6.67 8.34 -15.15
N MET A 504 -6.92 7.14 -14.69
CA MET A 504 -6.07 5.97 -14.87
C MET A 504 -6.69 5.08 -15.94
N VAL A 505 -5.89 4.70 -16.93
CA VAL A 505 -6.33 3.91 -18.08
C VAL A 505 -5.55 2.61 -18.14
N LEU A 506 -6.29 1.50 -18.19
CA LEU A 506 -5.78 0.14 -18.32
C LEU A 506 -6.24 -0.42 -19.67
N LYS A 507 -5.36 -0.36 -20.69
CA LYS A 507 -5.71 -0.76 -22.07
C LYS A 507 -5.65 -2.25 -22.30
N SER A 508 -4.93 -2.99 -21.47
CA SER A 508 -4.75 -4.43 -21.59
C SER A 508 -4.90 -5.14 -20.27
N VAL A 509 -5.37 -6.37 -20.32
CA VAL A 509 -5.41 -7.31 -19.19
C VAL A 509 -4.71 -8.61 -19.59
N PRO A 510 -4.16 -9.37 -18.65
CA PRO A 510 -3.48 -10.62 -18.99
C PRO A 510 -4.46 -11.65 -19.54
N ALA A 511 -4.04 -12.37 -20.58
CA ALA A 511 -4.81 -13.48 -21.14
C ALA A 511 -4.77 -14.74 -20.26
N SER A 512 -3.68 -14.93 -19.50
CA SER A 512 -3.50 -16.06 -18.58
C SER A 512 -2.43 -15.72 -17.53
N GLY A 513 -2.48 -16.41 -16.38
CA GLY A 513 -1.50 -16.27 -15.30
C GLY A 513 -1.56 -14.92 -14.61
N ILE A 514 -0.46 -14.56 -13.95
CA ILE A 514 -0.29 -13.29 -13.24
C ILE A 514 0.80 -12.49 -13.96
N SER A 515 0.48 -11.26 -14.37
CA SER A 515 1.45 -10.41 -15.07
C SER A 515 1.22 -8.92 -14.85
N TRP A 516 2.30 -8.14 -15.03
CA TRP A 516 2.27 -6.69 -14.98
C TRP A 516 1.65 -6.11 -16.24
N GLN A 517 0.71 -5.18 -16.05
CA GLN A 517 0.04 -4.45 -17.13
C GLN A 517 0.30 -2.95 -16.98
N PRO A 518 0.59 -2.23 -18.08
CA PRO A 518 0.80 -0.79 -18.03
C PRO A 518 -0.45 -0.04 -17.53
N LEU A 519 -0.28 0.88 -16.60
CA LEU A 519 -1.30 1.79 -16.11
C LEU A 519 -0.96 3.22 -16.53
N GLU A 520 -1.72 3.77 -17.47
CA GLU A 520 -1.51 5.12 -17.97
C GLU A 520 -2.25 6.15 -17.12
N TRP A 521 -1.57 7.24 -16.77
CA TRP A 521 -2.16 8.39 -16.10
C TRP A 521 -2.31 9.55 -17.06
N GLN A 522 -3.51 10.05 -17.18
CA GLN A 522 -3.86 11.11 -18.11
C GLN A 522 -4.62 12.22 -17.37
N VAL A 523 -4.39 13.50 -17.70
CA VAL A 523 -5.16 14.59 -17.09
C VAL A 523 -6.62 14.46 -17.52
N ALA A 524 -7.53 14.41 -16.57
CA ALA A 524 -8.96 14.36 -16.85
C ALA A 524 -9.43 15.74 -17.34
N GLY A 525 -10.31 15.76 -18.35
CA GLY A 525 -10.89 17.00 -18.86
C GLY A 525 -10.08 17.73 -19.94
N LYS A 526 -9.10 17.07 -20.57
CA LYS A 526 -8.45 17.54 -21.80
C LYS A 526 -8.82 16.67 -22.97
#